data_b4fdf591ae39b11471703da36cabc7cb
#
_entry.id   b4fdf591ae39b11471703da36cabc7cb
#
_cell.length_a   1.000
_cell.length_b   1.000
_cell.length_c   1.000
_cell.angle_alpha   90.00
_cell.angle_beta   90.00
_cell.angle_gamma   90.00
#
_symmetry.space_group_name_H-M   'P 1'
#
loop_
_entity.id
_entity.type
_entity.pdbx_description
1 polymer ?
#
loop_
_entity_poly.entity_id
_entity_poly.type
_entity_poly.pdbx_seq_one_letter_code
_entity_poly.pdbx_strand_id
1 'polypeptide(L)'
;KNYTDCTKRMAVFGIILVVVGYIWGFIFPINKALWTSSYVLFTGGIGALVLAGLTFLIDIKHWKGPFWVFEVFGTNSIFLFVASGLWAKTIIYIKRELNGEMVSAYHYFYKTVFVPLAGDLNGSLLFALSHVLGFWIVLYWMYRKKIHIKL
;
A
#
# COMPACT_ATOMS: atom_id res chain seq x y z
N LYS A 1 5.79 9.36 28.26
CA LYS A 1 5.37 8.06 27.68
C LYS A 1 6.63 7.28 27.35
N ASN A 2 6.77 6.07 27.93
CA ASN A 2 7.91 5.19 27.65
C ASN A 2 7.69 4.52 26.28
N TYR A 3 7.99 5.25 25.20
CA TYR A 3 7.91 4.72 23.83
C TYR A 3 8.74 3.44 23.67
N THR A 4 9.91 3.37 24.31
CA THR A 4 10.80 2.21 24.27
C THR A 4 10.15 0.94 24.81
N ASP A 5 9.47 1.01 25.95
CA ASP A 5 8.82 -0.16 26.54
C ASP A 5 7.59 -0.59 25.74
N CYS A 6 6.82 0.38 25.23
CA CYS A 6 5.68 0.10 24.35
C CYS A 6 6.15 -0.61 23.06
N THR A 7 7.20 -0.09 22.41
CA THR A 7 7.78 -0.67 21.20
C THR A 7 8.30 -2.09 21.44
N LYS A 8 9.01 -2.32 22.55
CA LYS A 8 9.49 -3.67 22.92
C LYS A 8 8.34 -4.66 23.10
N ARG A 9 7.30 -4.27 23.87
CA ARG A 9 6.12 -5.13 24.08
C ARG A 9 5.43 -5.44 22.75
N MET A 10 5.24 -4.44 21.89
CA MET A 10 4.63 -4.61 20.59
C MET A 10 5.46 -5.54 19.69
N ALA A 11 6.80 -5.44 19.72
CA ALA A 11 7.68 -6.34 18.98
C ALA A 11 7.58 -7.78 19.52
N VAL A 12 7.58 -7.98 20.84
CA VAL A 12 7.43 -9.30 21.44
C VAL A 12 6.08 -9.92 21.08
N PHE A 13 4.98 -9.17 21.23
CA PHE A 13 3.65 -9.65 20.82
C PHE A 13 3.60 -9.97 19.32
N GLY A 14 4.21 -9.13 18.49
CA GLY A 14 4.30 -9.37 17.05
C GLY A 14 5.01 -10.68 16.71
N ILE A 15 6.14 -10.97 17.37
CA ILE A 15 6.88 -12.23 17.21
C ILE A 15 6.01 -13.42 17.63
N ILE A 16 5.37 -13.33 18.80
CA ILE A 16 4.48 -14.39 19.29
C ILE A 16 3.37 -14.68 18.28
N LEU A 17 2.70 -13.64 17.77
CA LEU A 17 1.61 -13.79 16.80
C LEU A 17 2.08 -14.40 15.49
N VAL A 18 3.26 -14.02 15.00
CA VAL A 18 3.85 -14.60 13.79
C VAL A 18 4.14 -16.09 13.98
N VAL A 19 4.79 -16.44 15.09
CA VAL A 19 5.16 -17.82 15.40
C VAL A 19 3.90 -18.69 15.58
N VAL A 20 2.94 -18.21 16.39
CA VAL A 20 1.67 -18.93 16.60
C VAL A 20 0.88 -19.07 15.31
N GLY A 21 0.76 -17.97 14.51
CA GLY A 21 0.07 -17.99 13.25
C GLY A 21 0.72 -18.93 12.23
N TYR A 22 2.04 -18.99 12.20
CA TYR A 22 2.80 -19.90 11.33
C TYR A 22 2.58 -21.37 11.73
N ILE A 23 2.73 -21.71 13.01
CA ILE A 23 2.50 -23.07 13.53
C ILE A 23 1.06 -23.49 13.31
N TRP A 24 0.10 -22.61 13.60
CA TRP A 24 -1.32 -22.86 13.34
C TRP A 24 -1.62 -23.09 11.85
N GLY A 25 -0.83 -22.51 10.97
CA GLY A 25 -0.91 -22.68 9.53
C GLY A 25 -0.71 -24.12 9.06
N PHE A 26 -0.06 -24.99 9.83
CA PHE A 26 0.09 -26.42 9.50
C PHE A 26 -1.21 -27.21 9.71
N ILE A 27 -2.06 -26.75 10.65
CA ILE A 27 -3.37 -27.38 10.93
C ILE A 27 -4.45 -26.70 10.10
N PHE A 28 -4.42 -25.37 10.06
CA PHE A 28 -5.39 -24.53 9.36
C PHE A 28 -4.65 -23.63 8.35
N PRO A 29 -4.58 -23.99 7.07
CA PRO A 29 -3.74 -23.33 6.09
C PRO A 29 -3.92 -21.82 6.03
N ILE A 30 -2.82 -21.08 5.90
CA ILE A 30 -2.83 -19.61 5.77
C ILE A 30 -3.48 -19.24 4.43
N ASN A 31 -4.70 -18.74 4.48
CA ASN A 31 -5.48 -18.37 3.28
C ASN A 31 -6.14 -17.00 3.44
N LYS A 32 -5.71 -16.06 2.59
CA LYS A 32 -6.26 -14.70 2.55
C LYS A 32 -7.71 -14.66 2.10
N ALA A 33 -8.10 -15.48 1.12
CA ALA A 33 -9.44 -15.45 0.55
C ALA A 33 -10.51 -15.87 1.57
N LEU A 34 -10.16 -16.81 2.47
CA LEU A 34 -11.04 -17.30 3.52
C LEU A 34 -10.85 -16.58 4.87
N TRP A 35 -9.90 -15.66 4.96
CA TRP A 35 -9.58 -14.97 6.21
C TRP A 35 -9.36 -15.94 7.37
N THR A 36 -8.58 -16.99 7.13
CA THR A 36 -8.32 -18.02 8.14
C THR A 36 -7.69 -17.42 9.40
N SER A 37 -7.96 -18.02 10.56
CA SER A 37 -7.39 -17.57 11.83
C SER A 37 -5.85 -17.55 11.82
N SER A 38 -5.22 -18.54 11.17
CA SER A 38 -3.77 -18.57 10.94
C SER A 38 -3.28 -17.36 10.13
N TYR A 39 -4.01 -17.00 9.07
CA TYR A 39 -3.71 -15.81 8.26
C TYR A 39 -3.81 -14.53 9.10
N VAL A 40 -4.88 -14.37 9.89
CA VAL A 40 -5.08 -13.18 10.73
C VAL A 40 -3.98 -13.04 11.78
N LEU A 41 -3.63 -14.13 12.47
CA LEU A 41 -2.54 -14.12 13.47
C LEU A 41 -1.19 -13.80 12.82
N PHE A 42 -0.87 -14.46 11.71
CA PHE A 42 0.40 -14.28 11.01
C PHE A 42 0.56 -12.86 10.47
N THR A 43 -0.43 -12.35 9.73
CA THR A 43 -0.38 -11.00 9.16
C THR A 43 -0.50 -9.90 10.21
N GLY A 44 -1.32 -10.11 11.25
CA GLY A 44 -1.40 -9.21 12.40
C GLY A 44 -0.08 -9.10 13.15
N GLY A 45 0.62 -10.22 13.31
CA GLY A 45 1.95 -10.25 13.90
C GLY A 45 2.99 -9.50 13.05
N ILE A 46 3.00 -9.70 11.74
CA ILE A 46 3.86 -8.93 10.82
C ILE A 46 3.53 -7.43 10.90
N GLY A 47 2.25 -7.06 10.90
CA GLY A 47 1.81 -5.68 11.04
C GLY A 47 2.31 -5.02 12.35
N ALA A 48 2.23 -5.76 13.46
CA ALA A 48 2.74 -5.30 14.76
C ALA A 48 4.27 -5.11 14.74
N LEU A 49 5.03 -6.01 14.09
CA LEU A 49 6.48 -5.88 13.95
C LEU A 49 6.88 -4.69 13.08
N VAL A 50 6.19 -4.48 11.96
CA VAL A 50 6.41 -3.31 11.10
C VAL A 50 6.13 -2.02 11.86
N LEU A 51 5.02 -1.96 12.60
CA LEU A 51 4.67 -0.79 13.41
C LEU A 51 5.69 -0.55 14.52
N ALA A 52 6.16 -1.61 15.20
CA ALA A 52 7.23 -1.50 16.20
C ALA A 52 8.54 -0.97 15.58
N GLY A 53 8.90 -1.45 14.38
CA GLY A 53 10.07 -0.96 13.64
C GLY A 53 9.94 0.51 13.25
N LEU A 54 8.79 0.93 12.75
CA LEU A 54 8.52 2.34 12.42
C LEU A 54 8.57 3.24 13.65
N THR A 55 7.94 2.83 14.76
CA THR A 55 7.99 3.56 16.04
C THR A 55 9.43 3.67 16.55
N PHE A 56 10.22 2.60 16.43
CA PHE A 56 11.63 2.64 16.79
C PHE A 56 12.43 3.65 15.96
N LEU A 57 12.24 3.64 14.64
CA LEU A 57 12.98 4.52 13.74
C LEU A 57 12.54 5.99 13.87
N ILE A 58 11.23 6.24 13.91
CA ILE A 58 10.68 7.60 13.85
C ILE A 58 10.67 8.25 15.24
N ASP A 59 10.18 7.55 16.28
CA ASP A 59 9.93 8.14 17.59
C ASP A 59 11.14 7.98 18.54
N ILE A 60 11.89 6.89 18.44
CA ILE A 60 13.05 6.65 19.32
C ILE A 60 14.35 7.15 18.68
N LYS A 61 14.60 6.80 17.41
CA LYS A 61 15.80 7.25 16.68
C LYS A 61 15.66 8.62 16.02
N HIS A 62 14.46 9.21 16.01
CA HIS A 62 14.14 10.49 15.39
C HIS A 62 14.53 10.59 13.91
N TRP A 63 14.62 9.45 13.21
CA TRP A 63 14.94 9.41 11.80
C TRP A 63 13.69 9.66 10.96
N LYS A 64 13.32 10.94 10.80
CA LYS A 64 12.09 11.36 10.11
C LYS A 64 12.28 11.61 8.61
N GLY A 65 13.53 11.79 8.16
CA GLY A 65 13.85 12.24 6.79
C GLY A 65 13.13 11.50 5.66
N PRO A 66 13.25 10.18 5.49
CA PRO A 66 12.62 9.46 4.38
C PRO A 66 11.13 9.21 4.59
N PHE A 67 10.60 9.36 5.81
CA PHE A 67 9.22 9.00 6.14
C PHE A 67 8.18 10.07 5.81
N TRP A 68 8.60 11.31 5.50
CA TRP A 68 7.69 12.38 5.10
C TRP A 68 6.85 12.04 3.85
N VAL A 69 7.41 11.21 2.96
CA VAL A 69 6.70 10.73 1.77
C VAL A 69 5.44 9.94 2.17
N PHE A 70 5.55 9.09 3.20
CA PHE A 70 4.42 8.33 3.73
C PHE A 70 3.45 9.19 4.55
N GLU A 71 3.96 10.26 5.19
CA GLU A 71 3.12 11.24 5.88
C GLU A 71 2.17 11.94 4.91
N VAL A 72 2.63 12.27 3.70
CA VAL A 72 1.80 12.84 2.64
C VAL A 72 0.63 11.90 2.29
N PHE A 73 0.87 10.59 2.16
CA PHE A 73 -0.20 9.61 1.95
C PHE A 73 -1.15 9.52 3.14
N GLY A 74 -0.61 9.52 4.36
CA GLY A 74 -1.38 9.36 5.59
C GLY A 74 -2.32 10.52 5.91
N THR A 75 -1.96 11.75 5.54
CA THR A 75 -2.75 12.95 5.85
C THR A 75 -4.11 13.01 5.16
N ASN A 76 -4.24 12.39 3.99
CA ASN A 76 -5.47 12.34 3.20
C ASN A 76 -5.78 10.92 2.70
N SER A 77 -5.64 9.93 3.56
CA SER A 77 -5.80 8.49 3.20
C SER A 77 -7.21 8.15 2.70
N ILE A 78 -8.25 8.79 3.24
CA ILE A 78 -9.64 8.59 2.82
C ILE A 78 -9.86 9.14 1.41
N PHE A 79 -9.36 10.35 1.14
CA PHE A 79 -9.40 10.93 -0.20
C PHE A 79 -8.68 10.00 -1.19
N LEU A 80 -7.49 9.52 -0.85
CA LEU A 80 -6.74 8.59 -1.69
C LEU A 80 -7.53 7.34 -2.00
N PHE A 81 -8.15 6.72 -0.99
CA PHE A 81 -8.95 5.51 -1.16
C PHE A 81 -10.11 5.72 -2.14
N VAL A 82 -10.89 6.79 -1.95
CA VAL A 82 -12.03 7.10 -2.81
C VAL A 82 -11.56 7.48 -4.22
N ALA A 83 -10.58 8.37 -4.34
CA ALA A 83 -10.07 8.84 -5.62
C ALA A 83 -9.43 7.72 -6.45
N SER A 84 -8.65 6.82 -5.83
CA SER A 84 -8.06 5.68 -6.51
C SER A 84 -9.11 4.67 -6.99
N GLY A 85 -10.16 4.44 -6.19
CA GLY A 85 -11.27 3.57 -6.57
C GLY A 85 -12.08 4.14 -7.74
N LEU A 86 -12.38 5.44 -7.72
CA LEU A 86 -13.04 6.13 -8.83
C LEU A 86 -12.17 6.11 -10.08
N TRP A 87 -10.89 6.44 -9.95
CA TRP A 87 -9.93 6.40 -11.06
C TRP A 87 -9.85 5.02 -11.71
N ALA A 88 -9.69 3.96 -10.91
CA ALA A 88 -9.61 2.61 -11.41
C ALA A 88 -10.86 2.20 -12.20
N LYS A 89 -12.05 2.53 -11.69
CA LYS A 89 -13.31 2.29 -12.42
C LYS A 89 -13.37 3.10 -13.72
N THR A 90 -13.06 4.38 -13.66
CA THR A 90 -13.13 5.29 -14.82
C THR A 90 -12.19 4.82 -15.94
N ILE A 91 -10.94 4.52 -15.65
CA ILE A 91 -9.96 4.11 -16.66
C ILE A 91 -10.28 2.74 -17.30
N ILE A 92 -10.99 1.86 -16.55
CA ILE A 92 -11.46 0.57 -17.07
C ILE A 92 -12.73 0.76 -17.93
N TYR A 93 -13.62 1.67 -17.55
CA TYR A 93 -14.88 1.92 -18.25
C TYR A 93 -14.69 2.62 -19.59
N ILE A 94 -13.71 3.52 -19.70
CA ILE A 94 -13.37 4.22 -20.94
C ILE A 94 -12.80 3.19 -21.91
N LYS A 95 -13.43 3.06 -23.10
CA LYS A 95 -12.97 2.19 -24.18
C LYS A 95 -12.16 2.97 -25.20
N ARG A 96 -11.12 2.35 -25.73
CA ARG A 96 -10.26 2.84 -26.80
C ARG A 96 -10.04 1.74 -27.81
N GLU A 97 -9.90 2.11 -29.06
CA GLU A 97 -9.58 1.17 -30.14
C GLU A 97 -8.07 0.89 -30.15
N LEU A 98 -7.72 -0.40 -30.17
CA LEU A 98 -6.35 -0.89 -30.31
C LEU A 98 -6.37 -2.07 -31.28
N ASN A 99 -5.71 -1.91 -32.45
CA ASN A 99 -5.62 -2.94 -33.50
C ASN A 99 -6.98 -3.49 -33.96
N GLY A 100 -8.02 -2.63 -34.01
CA GLY A 100 -9.38 -3.02 -34.42
C GLY A 100 -10.26 -3.59 -33.29
N GLU A 101 -9.75 -3.68 -32.06
CA GLU A 101 -10.51 -4.14 -30.91
C GLU A 101 -10.74 -3.01 -29.90
N MET A 102 -11.94 -3.01 -29.29
CA MET A 102 -12.30 -2.05 -28.24
C MET A 102 -11.80 -2.53 -26.89
N VAL A 103 -10.68 -1.99 -26.45
CA VAL A 103 -10.05 -2.32 -25.16
C VAL A 103 -10.29 -1.21 -24.12
N SER A 104 -10.09 -1.50 -22.83
CA SER A 104 -10.14 -0.47 -21.78
C SER A 104 -8.98 0.53 -21.95
N ALA A 105 -9.20 1.78 -21.57
CA ALA A 105 -8.13 2.78 -21.56
C ALA A 105 -6.93 2.33 -20.70
N TYR A 106 -7.18 1.58 -19.61
CA TYR A 106 -6.13 0.94 -18.82
C TYR A 106 -5.22 0.07 -19.68
N HIS A 107 -5.79 -0.86 -20.47
CA HIS A 107 -5.04 -1.75 -21.35
C HIS A 107 -4.38 -0.99 -22.49
N TYR A 108 -5.08 -0.01 -23.07
CA TYR A 108 -4.57 0.85 -24.13
C TYR A 108 -3.28 1.57 -23.70
N PHE A 109 -3.31 2.31 -22.57
CA PHE A 109 -2.13 3.02 -22.07
C PHE A 109 -1.00 2.08 -21.71
N TYR A 110 -1.30 0.95 -21.08
CA TYR A 110 -0.31 -0.06 -20.77
C TYR A 110 0.42 -0.56 -22.03
N LYS A 111 -0.33 -0.99 -23.04
CA LYS A 111 0.25 -1.57 -24.27
C LYS A 111 0.93 -0.53 -25.17
N THR A 112 0.42 0.69 -25.26
CA THR A 112 0.96 1.71 -26.17
C THR A 112 2.10 2.51 -25.60
N VAL A 113 2.19 2.68 -24.27
CA VAL A 113 3.19 3.51 -23.63
C VAL A 113 4.22 2.69 -22.85
N PHE A 114 3.77 1.80 -21.96
CA PHE A 114 4.65 1.16 -21.00
C PHE A 114 5.31 -0.11 -21.52
N VAL A 115 4.63 -0.89 -22.33
CA VAL A 115 5.22 -2.09 -22.96
C VAL A 115 6.35 -1.74 -23.93
N PRO A 116 6.24 -0.74 -24.81
CA PRO A 116 7.36 -0.34 -25.67
C PRO A 116 8.57 0.21 -24.92
N LEU A 117 8.36 0.81 -23.73
CA LEU A 117 9.42 1.39 -22.92
C LEU A 117 10.25 0.34 -22.15
N ALA A 118 9.61 -0.71 -21.62
CA ALA A 118 10.27 -1.61 -20.67
C ALA A 118 9.86 -3.10 -20.82
N GLY A 119 9.11 -3.45 -21.85
CA GLY A 119 8.56 -4.79 -22.04
C GLY A 119 7.36 -5.09 -21.15
N ASP A 120 6.79 -6.28 -21.28
CA ASP A 120 5.54 -6.61 -20.57
C ASP A 120 5.70 -6.62 -19.04
N LEU A 121 6.75 -7.25 -18.52
CA LEU A 121 6.92 -7.38 -17.05
C LEU A 121 7.29 -6.04 -16.39
N ASN A 122 8.37 -5.41 -16.88
CA ASN A 122 8.83 -4.14 -16.31
C ASN A 122 7.88 -2.99 -16.65
N GLY A 123 7.22 -3.05 -17.81
CA GLY A 123 6.17 -2.10 -18.21
C GLY A 123 4.98 -2.12 -17.23
N SER A 124 4.58 -3.29 -16.73
CA SER A 124 3.52 -3.37 -15.72
C SER A 124 3.92 -2.74 -14.39
N LEU A 125 5.17 -2.92 -13.98
CA LEU A 125 5.73 -2.28 -12.79
C LEU A 125 5.77 -0.76 -12.95
N LEU A 126 6.29 -0.25 -14.08
CA LEU A 126 6.34 1.18 -14.37
C LEU A 126 4.94 1.80 -14.42
N PHE A 127 3.97 1.09 -15.00
CA PHE A 127 2.59 1.52 -15.04
C PHE A 127 1.98 1.63 -13.63
N ALA A 128 2.21 0.65 -12.76
CA ALA A 128 1.78 0.71 -11.37
C ALA A 128 2.44 1.86 -10.61
N LEU A 129 3.76 2.03 -10.75
CA LEU A 129 4.51 3.12 -10.11
C LEU A 129 4.06 4.50 -10.60
N SER A 130 3.71 4.64 -11.89
CA SER A 130 3.19 5.90 -12.43
C SER A 130 1.88 6.33 -11.76
N HIS A 131 0.99 5.39 -11.45
CA HIS A 131 -0.25 5.67 -10.70
C HIS A 131 0.05 6.08 -9.25
N VAL A 132 0.97 5.38 -8.57
CA VAL A 132 1.39 5.73 -7.21
C VAL A 132 1.97 7.14 -7.18
N LEU A 133 2.86 7.47 -8.12
CA LEU A 133 3.44 8.80 -8.26
C LEU A 133 2.39 9.86 -8.59
N GLY A 134 1.46 9.57 -9.49
CA GLY A 134 0.37 10.47 -9.85
C GLY A 134 -0.48 10.85 -8.64
N PHE A 135 -0.92 9.85 -7.86
CA PHE A 135 -1.65 10.11 -6.61
C PHE A 135 -0.79 10.82 -5.57
N TRP A 136 0.49 10.47 -5.47
CA TRP A 136 1.39 11.15 -4.54
C TRP A 136 1.54 12.64 -4.86
N ILE A 137 1.66 13.02 -6.13
CA ILE A 137 1.74 14.42 -6.57
C ILE A 137 0.47 15.19 -6.15
N VAL A 138 -0.71 14.61 -6.38
CA VAL A 138 -1.98 15.22 -5.97
C VAL A 138 -2.04 15.40 -4.45
N LEU A 139 -1.70 14.36 -3.69
CA LEU A 139 -1.69 14.40 -2.23
C LEU A 139 -0.63 15.37 -1.70
N TYR A 140 0.53 15.45 -2.34
CA TYR A 140 1.58 16.44 -1.99
C TYR A 140 1.11 17.86 -2.21
N TRP A 141 0.40 18.13 -3.30
CA TRP A 141 -0.22 19.43 -3.52
C TRP A 141 -1.24 19.77 -2.42
N MET A 142 -2.11 18.83 -2.06
CA MET A 142 -3.05 18.99 -0.94
C MET A 142 -2.33 19.22 0.39
N TYR A 143 -1.28 18.45 0.67
CA TYR A 143 -0.44 18.58 1.86
C TYR A 143 0.18 19.99 1.96
N ARG A 144 0.75 20.49 0.86
CA ARG A 144 1.33 21.84 0.77
C ARG A 144 0.28 22.93 0.99
N LYS A 145 -0.93 22.75 0.53
CA LYS A 145 -2.07 23.68 0.72
C LYS A 145 -2.77 23.51 2.07
N LYS A 146 -2.31 22.57 2.92
CA LYS A 146 -2.93 22.23 4.22
C LYS A 146 -4.40 21.82 4.09
N ILE A 147 -4.78 21.22 2.95
CA ILE A 147 -6.11 20.68 2.71
C ILE A 147 -6.16 19.28 3.32
N HIS A 148 -6.94 19.10 4.38
CA HIS A 148 -7.13 17.82 5.05
C HIS A 148 -8.60 17.44 5.00
N ILE A 149 -8.91 16.35 4.28
CA ILE A 149 -10.25 15.79 4.21
C ILE A 149 -10.36 14.76 5.32
N LYS A 150 -11.14 15.09 6.35
CA LYS A 150 -11.46 14.21 7.48
C LYS A 150 -12.96 13.92 7.45
N LEU A 151 -13.33 12.68 7.79
CA LEU A 151 -14.69 12.29 8.09
C LEU A 151 -14.98 12.56 9.57
#